data_f8c6275198dc28e154949ee06b802f8f
#
_entry.id   f8c6275198dc28e154949ee06b802f8f
#
_cell.length_a   1.000
_cell.length_b   1.000
_cell.length_c   1.000
_cell.angle_alpha   90.00
_cell.angle_beta   90.00
_cell.angle_gamma   90.00
#
_symmetry.space_group_name_H-M   'P 1'
#
loop_
_entity.id
_entity.type
_entity.pdbx_description
1 polymer ?
#
loop_
_entity_poly.entity_id
_entity_poly.type
_entity_poly.pdbx_seq_one_letter_code
_entity_poly.pdbx_strand_id
1 'polypeptide(L)'
;SCAPNAILFTYGDNDTFPLWYAQEVEGFRRDVRIVNLSLLAGDWYIDQMKRKAYESDGVPISFTKDQYHAGVRDFVTIEERVQQPFSMKEVMEFVASDRPETKSNRYQGGAVDFIPTRNLYIPVDKEKVLVNGTVQPEDSALIVDRVEIQLKGNSLTKSQLMVLDILATNNWERPIYFGVGMGQDSYMGFDKYFQLEGAAYRVVPIKTENNAAYYDFGRINTEI
;
A
#
# COMPACT_ATOMS: atom_id res chain seq x y z
N SER A 1 18.31 1.41 5.42
CA SER A 1 17.88 0.14 4.78
C SER A 1 16.96 0.38 3.56
N CYS A 2 16.11 1.44 3.52
CA CYS A 2 15.25 1.66 2.36
C CYS A 2 16.03 2.15 1.14
N ALA A 3 15.63 1.72 -0.06
CA ALA A 3 16.14 2.24 -1.32
C ALA A 3 15.85 3.75 -1.47
N PRO A 4 16.57 4.48 -2.34
CA PRO A 4 16.31 5.90 -2.58
C PRO A 4 14.87 6.18 -3.01
N ASN A 5 14.34 7.35 -2.60
CA ASN A 5 12.99 7.83 -2.93
C ASN A 5 11.85 6.86 -2.53
N ALA A 6 12.07 6.00 -1.54
CA ALA A 6 11.09 5.02 -1.09
C ALA A 6 9.87 5.65 -0.42
N ILE A 7 8.76 4.91 -0.43
CA ILE A 7 7.59 5.13 0.41
C ILE A 7 7.64 4.10 1.53
N LEU A 8 7.68 4.55 2.79
CA LEU A 8 7.74 3.69 3.97
C LEU A 8 6.46 3.85 4.80
N PHE A 9 5.65 2.80 4.84
CA PHE A 9 4.50 2.74 5.73
C PHE A 9 4.94 2.38 7.15
N THR A 10 4.42 3.13 8.12
CA THR A 10 4.63 2.93 9.56
C THR A 10 3.29 2.92 10.28
N TYR A 11 3.25 2.41 11.51
CA TYR A 11 2.03 2.40 12.30
C TYR A 11 2.30 2.89 13.72
N GLY A 12 1.55 3.94 14.12
CA GLY A 12 1.67 4.52 15.46
C GLY A 12 2.95 5.34 15.69
N ASP A 13 3.11 5.80 16.90
CA ASP A 13 4.13 6.77 17.30
C ASP A 13 5.53 6.15 17.40
N ASN A 14 5.60 4.93 17.94
CA ASN A 14 6.88 4.26 18.21
C ASN A 14 7.66 3.96 16.92
N ASP A 15 6.96 3.62 15.83
CA ASP A 15 7.60 3.37 14.53
C ASP A 15 7.89 4.68 13.78
N THR A 16 7.07 5.72 13.99
CA THR A 16 7.10 6.92 13.16
C THR A 16 7.99 8.02 13.72
N PHE A 17 7.90 8.33 15.02
CA PHE A 17 8.57 9.50 15.59
C PHE A 17 10.10 9.43 15.55
N PRO A 18 10.74 8.28 15.77
CA PRO A 18 12.19 8.19 15.61
C PRO A 18 12.64 8.47 14.17
N LEU A 19 11.85 8.07 13.19
CA LEU A 19 12.14 8.33 11.78
C LEU A 19 11.94 9.80 11.42
N TRP A 20 10.88 10.43 11.93
CA TRP A 20 10.69 11.88 11.77
C TRP A 20 11.79 12.67 12.45
N TYR A 21 12.23 12.27 13.65
CA TYR A 21 13.37 12.91 14.30
C TYR A 21 14.62 12.85 13.43
N ALA A 22 14.94 11.69 12.87
CA ALA A 22 16.07 11.53 11.97
C ALA A 22 15.97 12.43 10.72
N GLN A 23 14.77 12.60 10.17
CA GLN A 23 14.56 13.48 9.00
C GLN A 23 14.56 14.96 9.35
N GLU A 24 13.83 15.38 10.39
CA GLU A 24 13.59 16.79 10.71
C GLU A 24 14.77 17.41 11.47
N VAL A 25 15.42 16.65 12.36
CA VAL A 25 16.47 17.17 13.22
C VAL A 25 17.87 16.85 12.67
N GLU A 26 18.06 15.61 12.21
CA GLU A 26 19.37 15.16 11.72
C GLU A 26 19.55 15.32 10.20
N GLY A 27 18.47 15.64 9.47
CA GLY A 27 18.49 15.79 8.02
C GLY A 27 18.76 14.49 7.26
N PHE A 28 18.54 13.33 7.91
CA PHE A 28 18.89 12.03 7.37
C PHE A 28 17.75 11.41 6.56
N ARG A 29 18.05 10.91 5.34
CA ARG A 29 17.10 10.20 4.45
C ARG A 29 15.77 10.94 4.20
N ARG A 30 15.87 12.24 3.92
CA ARG A 30 14.73 13.10 3.58
C ARG A 30 14.14 12.82 2.20
N ASP A 31 14.79 11.94 1.44
CA ASP A 31 14.31 11.36 0.20
C ASP A 31 13.22 10.29 0.42
N VAL A 32 13.19 9.65 1.61
CA VAL A 32 12.20 8.61 1.94
C VAL A 32 10.92 9.26 2.46
N ARG A 33 9.76 8.88 1.90
CA ARG A 33 8.47 9.39 2.37
C ARG A 33 7.90 8.46 3.44
N ILE A 34 7.87 8.93 4.68
CA ILE A 34 7.27 8.20 5.80
C ILE A 34 5.76 8.46 5.79
N VAL A 35 4.96 7.40 5.75
CA VAL A 35 3.50 7.44 5.73
C VAL A 35 2.96 6.69 6.95
N ASN A 36 2.50 7.45 7.96
CA ASN A 36 1.92 6.90 9.16
C ASN A 36 0.46 6.49 8.92
N LEU A 37 0.16 5.19 9.00
CA LEU A 37 -1.17 4.64 8.75
C LEU A 37 -2.22 5.10 9.77
N SER A 38 -1.84 5.41 11.02
CA SER A 38 -2.78 5.94 12.01
C SER A 38 -3.29 7.33 11.62
N LEU A 39 -2.48 8.13 10.93
CA LEU A 39 -2.83 9.47 10.48
C LEU A 39 -3.46 9.50 9.08
N LEU A 40 -3.27 8.45 8.29
CA LEU A 40 -3.69 8.40 6.88
C LEU A 40 -5.22 8.37 6.70
N ALA A 41 -6.00 8.23 7.79
CA ALA A 41 -7.45 8.42 7.77
C ALA A 41 -7.87 9.91 7.79
N GLY A 42 -6.95 10.82 8.18
CA GLY A 42 -7.20 12.25 8.23
C GLY A 42 -6.99 12.93 6.88
N ASP A 43 -7.98 13.69 6.42
CA ASP A 43 -7.93 14.39 5.14
C ASP A 43 -6.76 15.38 5.05
N TRP A 44 -6.45 16.10 6.14
CA TRP A 44 -5.31 17.00 6.23
C TRP A 44 -3.98 16.28 6.00
N TYR A 45 -3.86 15.04 6.50
CA TYR A 45 -2.64 14.26 6.35
C TYR A 45 -2.51 13.70 4.93
N ILE A 46 -3.62 13.27 4.32
CA ILE A 46 -3.66 12.88 2.90
C ILE A 46 -3.22 14.07 2.03
N ASP A 47 -3.75 15.28 2.30
CA ASP A 47 -3.34 16.51 1.59
C ASP A 47 -1.83 16.75 1.72
N GLN A 48 -1.27 16.53 2.90
CA GLN A 48 0.17 16.67 3.15
C GLN A 48 0.97 15.60 2.38
N MET A 49 0.51 14.36 2.36
CA MET A 49 1.19 13.27 1.66
C MET A 49 1.22 13.49 0.14
N LYS A 50 0.21 14.11 -0.43
CA LYS A 50 0.15 14.43 -1.88
C LYS A 50 1.14 15.52 -2.30
N ARG A 51 1.74 16.26 -1.37
CA ARG A 51 2.69 17.33 -1.67
C ARG A 51 4.12 16.84 -1.57
N LYS A 52 5.00 17.44 -2.37
CA LYS A 52 6.44 17.27 -2.22
C LYS A 52 6.88 17.72 -0.82
N ALA A 53 7.78 16.98 -0.20
CA ALA A 53 8.43 17.35 1.06
C ALA A 53 9.91 17.01 0.96
N TYR A 54 10.75 18.04 1.13
CA TYR A 54 12.19 17.92 0.99
C TYR A 54 12.57 17.36 -0.39
N GLU A 55 13.36 16.29 -0.40
CA GLU A 55 13.81 15.60 -1.61
C GLU A 55 12.81 14.51 -2.06
N SER A 56 11.75 14.24 -1.27
CA SER A 56 10.74 13.24 -1.60
C SER A 56 9.56 13.84 -2.34
N ASP A 57 9.22 13.28 -3.49
CA ASP A 57 8.00 13.64 -4.22
C ASP A 57 6.73 13.28 -3.44
N GLY A 58 5.61 13.87 -3.83
CA GLY A 58 4.30 13.53 -3.27
C GLY A 58 3.98 12.04 -3.44
N VAL A 59 3.25 11.48 -2.47
CA VAL A 59 2.76 10.11 -2.54
C VAL A 59 1.71 10.00 -3.66
N PRO A 60 1.77 8.96 -4.51
CA PRO A 60 0.85 8.81 -5.63
C PRO A 60 -0.55 8.37 -5.17
N ILE A 61 -1.34 9.32 -4.70
CA ILE A 61 -2.74 9.13 -4.31
C ILE A 61 -3.64 9.68 -5.42
N SER A 62 -4.45 8.80 -6.05
CA SER A 62 -5.31 9.16 -7.17
C SER A 62 -6.59 9.87 -6.76
N PHE A 63 -7.09 9.59 -5.56
CA PHE A 63 -8.32 10.20 -5.04
C PHE A 63 -8.20 11.72 -4.93
N THR A 64 -9.24 12.43 -5.36
CA THR A 64 -9.37 13.90 -5.21
C THR A 64 -9.83 14.26 -3.81
N LYS A 65 -9.69 15.54 -3.43
CA LYS A 65 -10.14 16.05 -2.12
C LYS A 65 -11.61 15.72 -1.83
N ASP A 66 -12.47 15.87 -2.83
CA ASP A 66 -13.91 15.60 -2.70
C ASP A 66 -14.20 14.11 -2.49
N GLN A 67 -13.25 13.22 -2.86
CA GLN A 67 -13.40 11.77 -2.72
C GLN A 67 -12.89 11.22 -1.39
N TYR A 68 -12.14 12.00 -0.59
CA TYR A 68 -11.59 11.53 0.69
C TYR A 68 -11.77 12.47 1.88
N HIS A 69 -12.42 13.65 1.73
CA HIS A 69 -12.61 14.53 2.88
C HIS A 69 -13.42 13.84 4.00
N ALA A 70 -13.41 14.41 5.20
CA ALA A 70 -14.09 13.83 6.34
C ALA A 70 -15.57 13.54 6.04
N GLY A 71 -16.03 12.34 6.40
CA GLY A 71 -17.39 11.86 6.12
C GLY A 71 -17.55 11.19 4.74
N VAL A 72 -16.54 11.25 3.88
CA VAL A 72 -16.55 10.56 2.56
C VAL A 72 -15.58 9.39 2.59
N ARG A 73 -16.07 8.20 2.31
CA ARG A 73 -15.29 6.94 2.27
C ARG A 73 -14.48 6.67 3.54
N ASP A 74 -14.99 7.11 4.71
CA ASP A 74 -14.35 6.78 6.00
C ASP A 74 -14.28 5.28 6.22
N PHE A 75 -15.30 4.57 5.72
CA PHE A 75 -15.36 3.12 5.61
C PHE A 75 -15.95 2.73 4.26
N VAL A 76 -15.37 1.70 3.64
CA VAL A 76 -15.86 1.11 2.39
C VAL A 76 -16.13 -0.36 2.63
N THR A 77 -17.37 -0.81 2.39
CA THR A 77 -17.78 -2.21 2.60
C THR A 77 -17.22 -3.12 1.52
N ILE A 78 -17.00 -4.39 1.84
CA ILE A 78 -16.62 -5.41 0.87
C ILE A 78 -17.86 -6.25 0.58
N GLU A 79 -18.32 -6.22 -0.66
CA GLU A 79 -19.44 -7.02 -1.14
C GLU A 79 -18.96 -7.96 -2.24
N GLU A 80 -18.83 -9.23 -1.94
CA GLU A 80 -18.35 -10.22 -2.92
C GLU A 80 -19.40 -10.48 -4.01
N ARG A 81 -19.55 -9.53 -4.93
CA ARG A 81 -20.44 -9.64 -6.10
C ARG A 81 -19.81 -10.47 -7.21
N VAL A 82 -18.48 -10.52 -7.24
CA VAL A 82 -17.69 -11.28 -8.21
C VAL A 82 -16.55 -12.02 -7.49
N GLN A 83 -16.21 -13.20 -7.99
CA GLN A 83 -15.18 -14.05 -7.38
C GLN A 83 -13.82 -13.94 -8.07
N GLN A 84 -13.79 -13.53 -9.35
CA GLN A 84 -12.53 -13.37 -10.08
C GLN A 84 -11.69 -12.21 -9.52
N PRO A 85 -10.36 -12.31 -9.62
CA PRO A 85 -9.47 -11.19 -9.28
C PRO A 85 -9.66 -10.01 -10.23
N PHE A 86 -9.64 -8.79 -9.67
CA PHE A 86 -9.64 -7.55 -10.44
C PHE A 86 -8.37 -6.76 -10.20
N SER A 87 -7.98 -5.96 -11.18
CA SER A 87 -6.91 -5.00 -11.02
C SER A 87 -7.22 -4.05 -9.86
N MET A 88 -6.28 -3.90 -8.95
CA MET A 88 -6.42 -2.98 -7.80
C MET A 88 -6.72 -1.56 -8.28
N LYS A 89 -6.12 -1.13 -9.39
CA LYS A 89 -6.36 0.17 -10.01
C LYS A 89 -7.82 0.32 -10.45
N GLU A 90 -8.36 -0.66 -11.17
CA GLU A 90 -9.76 -0.64 -11.63
C GLU A 90 -10.74 -0.61 -10.44
N VAL A 91 -10.42 -1.34 -9.36
CA VAL A 91 -11.25 -1.31 -8.14
C VAL A 91 -11.16 0.04 -7.43
N MET A 92 -9.99 0.69 -7.38
CA MET A 92 -9.87 2.04 -6.81
C MET A 92 -10.65 3.06 -7.66
N GLU A 93 -10.59 2.99 -8.98
CA GLU A 93 -11.39 3.82 -9.90
C GLU A 93 -12.90 3.58 -9.72
N PHE A 94 -13.31 2.33 -9.52
CA PHE A 94 -14.70 1.97 -9.23
C PHE A 94 -15.17 2.59 -7.90
N VAL A 95 -14.39 2.46 -6.83
CA VAL A 95 -14.72 3.03 -5.51
C VAL A 95 -14.72 4.56 -5.55
N ALA A 96 -13.79 5.17 -6.29
CA ALA A 96 -13.70 6.63 -6.45
C ALA A 96 -14.88 7.22 -7.24
N SER A 97 -15.57 6.40 -8.05
CA SER A 97 -16.68 6.85 -8.89
C SER A 97 -17.93 7.19 -8.07
N ASP A 98 -18.61 8.26 -8.45
CA ASP A 98 -19.89 8.68 -7.85
C ASP A 98 -21.12 8.24 -8.67
N ARG A 99 -20.90 7.38 -9.69
CA ARG A 99 -22.00 6.84 -10.52
C ARG A 99 -22.90 5.91 -9.69
N PRO A 100 -24.23 5.93 -9.89
CA PRO A 100 -25.19 5.12 -9.12
C PRO A 100 -24.87 3.61 -9.14
N GLU A 101 -24.39 3.07 -10.26
CA GLU A 101 -24.03 1.67 -10.41
C GLU A 101 -22.81 1.22 -9.58
N THR A 102 -21.99 2.20 -9.11
CA THR A 102 -20.86 1.95 -8.21
C THR A 102 -21.23 2.06 -6.74
N LYS A 103 -22.50 2.24 -6.42
CA LYS A 103 -23.01 2.33 -5.05
C LYS A 103 -23.82 1.10 -4.68
N SER A 104 -23.80 0.76 -3.40
CA SER A 104 -24.65 -0.26 -2.82
C SER A 104 -25.83 0.35 -2.08
N ASN A 105 -27.02 -0.15 -2.33
CA ASN A 105 -28.26 0.24 -1.63
C ASN A 105 -28.69 -0.79 -0.57
N ARG A 106 -27.80 -1.70 -0.17
CA ARG A 106 -28.12 -2.77 0.80
C ARG A 106 -28.26 -2.29 2.22
N TYR A 107 -27.82 -1.08 2.53
CA TYR A 107 -27.79 -0.54 3.89
C TYR A 107 -28.91 0.46 4.12
N GLN A 108 -29.52 0.39 5.31
CA GLN A 108 -30.47 1.39 5.77
C GLN A 108 -29.72 2.68 6.08
N GLY A 109 -29.75 3.65 5.23
CA GLY A 109 -28.99 4.91 5.38
C GLY A 109 -28.59 5.52 4.05
N GLY A 110 -28.92 4.86 2.94
CA GLY A 110 -28.65 5.35 1.59
C GLY A 110 -27.57 4.59 0.85
N ALA A 111 -27.21 5.10 -0.31
CA ALA A 111 -26.20 4.52 -1.17
C ALA A 111 -24.80 4.68 -0.57
N VAL A 112 -24.05 3.58 -0.45
CA VAL A 112 -22.68 3.55 0.10
C VAL A 112 -21.69 3.01 -0.93
N ASP A 113 -20.43 3.47 -0.81
CA ASP A 113 -19.32 2.91 -1.59
C ASP A 113 -19.03 1.46 -1.16
N PHE A 114 -18.66 0.62 -2.12
CA PHE A 114 -18.29 -0.77 -1.84
C PHE A 114 -17.19 -1.27 -2.76
N ILE A 115 -16.49 -2.31 -2.30
CA ILE A 115 -15.51 -3.07 -3.09
C ILE A 115 -16.20 -4.35 -3.59
N PRO A 116 -16.20 -4.61 -4.92
CA PRO A 116 -17.00 -5.70 -5.50
C PRO A 116 -16.36 -7.09 -5.37
N THR A 117 -15.10 -7.17 -4.96
CA THR A 117 -14.35 -8.43 -4.79
C THR A 117 -13.29 -8.30 -3.70
N ARG A 118 -12.98 -9.42 -3.04
CA ARG A 118 -11.83 -9.51 -2.12
C ARG A 118 -10.52 -9.73 -2.83
N ASN A 119 -10.55 -10.27 -4.05
CA ASN A 119 -9.37 -10.73 -4.77
C ASN A 119 -8.87 -9.60 -5.66
N LEU A 120 -7.75 -9.01 -5.27
CA LEU A 120 -7.14 -7.90 -5.99
C LEU A 120 -5.77 -8.28 -6.52
N TYR A 121 -5.37 -7.68 -7.63
CA TYR A 121 -4.00 -7.84 -8.13
C TYR A 121 -3.40 -6.53 -8.63
N ILE A 122 -2.06 -6.46 -8.57
CA ILE A 122 -1.24 -5.44 -9.22
C ILE A 122 -0.47 -6.14 -10.35
N PRO A 123 -0.60 -5.70 -11.61
CA PRO A 123 0.18 -6.25 -12.71
C PRO A 123 1.67 -5.94 -12.52
N VAL A 124 2.54 -6.82 -13.01
CA VAL A 124 3.99 -6.65 -12.92
C VAL A 124 4.58 -6.49 -14.32
N ASP A 125 5.19 -5.35 -14.55
CA ASP A 125 6.07 -5.14 -15.69
C ASP A 125 7.47 -5.65 -15.32
N LYS A 126 7.82 -6.84 -15.84
CA LYS A 126 9.08 -7.52 -15.50
C LYS A 126 10.32 -6.74 -15.91
N GLU A 127 10.27 -6.06 -17.04
CA GLU A 127 11.40 -5.24 -17.51
C GLU A 127 11.60 -4.05 -16.57
N LYS A 128 10.50 -3.35 -16.22
CA LYS A 128 10.52 -2.21 -15.32
C LYS A 128 11.11 -2.56 -13.95
N VAL A 129 10.66 -3.66 -13.33
CA VAL A 129 11.12 -4.05 -11.98
C VAL A 129 12.56 -4.52 -11.95
N LEU A 130 13.11 -4.99 -13.06
CA LEU A 130 14.53 -5.29 -13.23
C LEU A 130 15.34 -4.00 -13.45
N VAL A 131 14.90 -3.13 -14.34
CA VAL A 131 15.62 -1.89 -14.67
C VAL A 131 15.71 -0.94 -13.48
N ASN A 132 14.65 -0.83 -12.67
CA ASN A 132 14.65 0.06 -11.49
C ASN A 132 15.20 -0.58 -10.20
N GLY A 133 15.70 -1.82 -10.27
CA GLY A 133 16.30 -2.53 -9.14
C GLY A 133 15.29 -2.97 -8.06
N THR A 134 14.00 -3.08 -8.41
CA THR A 134 13.01 -3.71 -7.51
C THR A 134 13.31 -5.19 -7.33
N VAL A 135 13.79 -5.85 -8.37
CA VAL A 135 14.26 -7.24 -8.36
C VAL A 135 15.67 -7.29 -8.93
N GLN A 136 16.55 -8.07 -8.32
CA GLN A 136 17.89 -8.28 -8.82
C GLN A 136 17.88 -9.20 -10.06
N PRO A 137 18.81 -9.03 -11.01
CA PRO A 137 18.85 -9.84 -12.24
C PRO A 137 18.86 -11.34 -11.99
N GLU A 138 19.52 -11.81 -10.93
CA GLU A 138 19.62 -13.22 -10.52
C GLU A 138 18.27 -13.83 -10.18
N ASP A 139 17.33 -13.00 -9.68
CA ASP A 139 15.99 -13.41 -9.28
C ASP A 139 14.95 -13.24 -10.40
N SER A 140 15.36 -12.85 -11.61
CA SER A 140 14.45 -12.55 -12.73
C SER A 140 13.47 -13.68 -13.07
N ALA A 141 13.90 -14.94 -12.92
CA ALA A 141 13.06 -16.11 -13.15
C ALA A 141 11.95 -16.30 -12.11
N LEU A 142 12.05 -15.65 -10.95
CA LEU A 142 11.08 -15.73 -9.85
C LEU A 142 9.98 -14.68 -9.95
N ILE A 143 10.10 -13.72 -10.86
CA ILE A 143 9.14 -12.61 -11.00
C ILE A 143 7.80 -13.17 -11.47
N VAL A 144 6.75 -12.93 -10.66
CA VAL A 144 5.37 -13.26 -11.00
C VAL A 144 4.79 -12.25 -12.00
N ASP A 145 3.78 -12.67 -12.78
CA ASP A 145 3.11 -11.76 -13.73
C ASP A 145 2.22 -10.72 -13.03
N ARG A 146 1.79 -11.03 -11.80
CA ARG A 146 0.98 -10.15 -10.97
C ARG A 146 1.14 -10.49 -9.50
N VAL A 147 1.08 -9.48 -8.64
CA VAL A 147 0.99 -9.60 -7.18
C VAL A 147 -0.48 -9.71 -6.80
N GLU A 148 -0.87 -10.80 -6.17
CA GLU A 148 -2.25 -11.08 -5.78
C GLU A 148 -2.42 -11.01 -4.27
N ILE A 149 -3.45 -10.28 -3.84
CA ILE A 149 -3.84 -10.20 -2.43
C ILE A 149 -5.31 -10.57 -2.25
N GLN A 150 -5.65 -11.00 -1.06
CA GLN A 150 -7.03 -11.21 -0.65
C GLN A 150 -7.36 -10.35 0.57
N LEU A 151 -8.32 -9.45 0.42
CA LEU A 151 -8.77 -8.58 1.50
C LEU A 151 -9.47 -9.39 2.60
N LYS A 152 -9.13 -9.09 3.84
CA LYS A 152 -9.74 -9.66 5.05
C LYS A 152 -10.84 -8.73 5.60
N GLY A 153 -11.68 -9.27 6.47
CA GLY A 153 -12.76 -8.49 7.10
C GLY A 153 -13.93 -8.17 6.15
N ASN A 154 -14.83 -7.31 6.54
CA ASN A 154 -16.05 -6.96 5.81
C ASN A 154 -16.06 -5.51 5.33
N SER A 155 -15.06 -4.72 5.69
CA SER A 155 -14.90 -3.33 5.28
C SER A 155 -13.44 -2.92 5.35
N LEU A 156 -13.08 -1.87 4.62
CA LEU A 156 -11.81 -1.15 4.75
C LEU A 156 -12.05 0.21 5.40
N THR A 157 -11.12 0.63 6.23
CA THR A 157 -11.01 2.01 6.69
C THR A 157 -10.45 2.89 5.57
N LYS A 158 -10.63 4.21 5.67
CA LYS A 158 -10.02 5.18 4.75
C LYS A 158 -8.51 5.00 4.64
N SER A 159 -7.81 4.75 5.75
CA SER A 159 -6.36 4.50 5.74
C SER A 159 -6.00 3.29 4.87
N GLN A 160 -6.71 2.17 5.03
CA GLN A 160 -6.49 0.98 4.23
C GLN A 160 -6.81 1.21 2.74
N LEU A 161 -7.89 1.96 2.45
CA LEU A 161 -8.24 2.35 1.08
C LEU A 161 -7.12 3.17 0.44
N MET A 162 -6.55 4.14 1.17
CA MET A 162 -5.43 4.95 0.68
C MET A 162 -4.17 4.13 0.46
N VAL A 163 -3.87 3.13 1.30
CA VAL A 163 -2.75 2.21 1.06
C VAL A 163 -2.92 1.46 -0.25
N LEU A 164 -4.12 0.92 -0.51
CA LEU A 164 -4.40 0.23 -1.79
C LEU A 164 -4.27 1.17 -2.98
N ASP A 165 -4.77 2.39 -2.86
CA ASP A 165 -4.66 3.40 -3.91
C ASP A 165 -3.20 3.79 -4.20
N ILE A 166 -2.40 3.99 -3.17
CA ILE A 166 -0.96 4.27 -3.30
C ILE A 166 -0.25 3.11 -4.03
N LEU A 167 -0.50 1.87 -3.62
CA LEU A 167 0.11 0.70 -4.25
C LEU A 167 -0.30 0.53 -5.71
N ALA A 168 -1.59 0.73 -6.01
CA ALA A 168 -2.15 0.65 -7.35
C ALA A 168 -1.58 1.75 -8.28
N THR A 169 -1.51 2.98 -7.77
CA THR A 169 -1.08 4.15 -8.55
C THR A 169 0.44 4.21 -8.69
N ASN A 170 1.19 3.72 -7.69
CA ASN A 170 2.64 3.66 -7.72
C ASN A 170 3.18 2.83 -8.90
N ASN A 171 2.50 1.77 -9.28
CA ASN A 171 2.83 0.95 -10.45
C ASN A 171 4.34 0.66 -10.57
N TRP A 172 4.97 0.25 -9.50
CA TRP A 172 6.41 -0.08 -9.38
C TRP A 172 7.38 1.08 -9.66
N GLU A 173 6.93 2.35 -9.64
CA GLU A 173 7.82 3.51 -9.87
C GLU A 173 8.76 3.78 -8.70
N ARG A 174 8.23 3.72 -7.48
CA ARG A 174 8.97 3.96 -6.24
C ARG A 174 9.02 2.69 -5.40
N PRO A 175 10.15 2.41 -4.73
CA PRO A 175 10.21 1.32 -3.76
C PRO A 175 9.20 1.53 -2.63
N ILE A 176 8.44 0.48 -2.29
CA ILE A 176 7.46 0.51 -1.21
C ILE A 176 7.91 -0.42 -0.10
N TYR A 177 7.86 0.09 1.13
CA TYR A 177 8.23 -0.64 2.34
C TYR A 177 7.14 -0.57 3.39
N PHE A 178 7.10 -1.61 4.24
CA PHE A 178 6.33 -1.67 5.47
C PHE A 178 7.29 -1.87 6.65
N GLY A 179 7.08 -1.14 7.75
CA GLY A 179 7.87 -1.32 8.97
C GLY A 179 7.66 -2.70 9.59
N VAL A 180 8.72 -3.30 10.14
CA VAL A 180 8.63 -4.63 10.76
C VAL A 180 7.81 -4.66 12.06
N GLY A 181 7.65 -3.51 12.73
CA GLY A 181 6.86 -3.36 13.96
C GLY A 181 5.35 -3.31 13.78
N MET A 182 4.87 -3.30 12.53
CA MET A 182 3.46 -3.19 12.23
C MET A 182 2.72 -4.52 12.49
N GLY A 183 1.45 -4.43 12.95
CA GLY A 183 0.61 -5.62 13.08
C GLY A 183 0.30 -6.27 11.73
N GLN A 184 0.17 -7.60 11.72
CA GLN A 184 -0.04 -8.40 10.49
C GLN A 184 -1.22 -7.91 9.63
N ASP A 185 -2.30 -7.42 10.23
CA ASP A 185 -3.46 -6.89 9.50
C ASP A 185 -3.13 -5.63 8.71
N SER A 186 -2.11 -4.86 9.14
CA SER A 186 -1.64 -3.67 8.44
C SER A 186 -0.88 -3.99 7.15
N TYR A 187 -0.40 -5.21 6.98
CA TYR A 187 0.27 -5.68 5.76
C TYR A 187 -0.70 -6.02 4.62
N MET A 188 -2.00 -6.06 4.90
CA MET A 188 -3.08 -6.19 3.91
C MET A 188 -2.93 -7.35 2.92
N GLY A 189 -2.24 -8.43 3.32
CA GLY A 189 -2.01 -9.64 2.50
C GLY A 189 -0.80 -9.55 1.58
N PHE A 190 0.03 -8.51 1.69
CA PHE A 190 1.30 -8.39 0.96
C PHE A 190 2.44 -9.19 1.59
N ASP A 191 2.25 -9.79 2.77
CA ASP A 191 3.25 -10.55 3.51
C ASP A 191 3.96 -11.64 2.67
N LYS A 192 3.27 -12.24 1.69
CA LYS A 192 3.84 -13.21 0.74
C LYS A 192 4.79 -12.62 -0.29
N TYR A 193 4.83 -11.30 -0.40
CA TYR A 193 5.63 -10.54 -1.36
C TYR A 193 6.65 -9.64 -0.68
N PHE A 194 6.93 -9.93 0.59
CA PHE A 194 7.90 -9.17 1.35
C PHE A 194 9.32 -9.68 1.15
N GLN A 195 10.25 -8.74 1.14
CA GLN A 195 11.68 -8.96 1.23
C GLN A 195 12.21 -8.12 2.40
N LEU A 196 12.77 -8.79 3.42
CA LEU A 196 13.33 -8.10 4.57
C LEU A 196 14.62 -7.38 4.18
N GLU A 197 14.65 -6.07 4.41
CA GLU A 197 15.80 -5.20 4.19
C GLU A 197 16.04 -4.38 5.47
N GLY A 198 16.89 -4.88 6.37
CA GLY A 198 17.13 -4.30 7.67
C GLY A 198 15.88 -4.29 8.55
N ALA A 199 15.33 -3.11 8.90
CA ALA A 199 14.15 -2.95 9.74
C ALA A 199 12.87 -2.65 8.96
N ALA A 200 12.80 -3.03 7.67
CA ALA A 200 11.62 -2.83 6.84
C ALA A 200 11.44 -3.97 5.84
N TYR A 201 10.20 -4.26 5.49
CA TYR A 201 9.82 -5.19 4.45
C TYR A 201 9.59 -4.44 3.15
N ARG A 202 10.41 -4.69 2.13
CA ARG A 202 10.18 -4.21 0.78
C ARG A 202 9.14 -5.06 0.07
N VAL A 203 8.22 -4.44 -0.63
CA VAL A 203 7.29 -5.14 -1.53
C VAL A 203 8.03 -5.45 -2.83
N VAL A 204 8.15 -6.74 -3.15
CA VAL A 204 8.77 -7.24 -4.39
C VAL A 204 7.83 -8.20 -5.11
N PRO A 205 7.83 -8.26 -6.45
CA PRO A 205 6.94 -9.15 -7.21
C PRO A 205 7.48 -10.58 -7.28
N ILE A 206 7.93 -11.10 -6.13
CA ILE A 206 8.39 -12.47 -5.94
C ILE A 206 7.56 -13.08 -4.83
N LYS A 207 6.81 -14.13 -5.16
CA LYS A 207 5.95 -14.79 -4.18
C LYS A 207 6.74 -15.83 -3.40
N THR A 208 6.65 -15.74 -2.07
CA THR A 208 7.22 -16.71 -1.16
C THR A 208 6.12 -17.43 -0.38
N GLU A 209 6.36 -18.69 -0.02
CA GLU A 209 5.48 -19.41 0.90
C GLU A 209 5.93 -19.04 2.33
N ASN A 210 5.01 -18.49 3.12
CA ASN A 210 5.30 -18.19 4.52
C ASN A 210 5.48 -19.49 5.29
N ASN A 211 6.62 -19.63 5.95
CA ASN A 211 6.82 -20.74 6.87
C ASN A 211 6.16 -20.38 8.21
N ALA A 212 4.99 -20.97 8.48
CA ALA A 212 4.20 -20.70 9.69
C ALA A 212 4.92 -21.02 11.02
N ALA A 213 6.06 -21.70 11.00
CA ALA A 213 6.85 -22.02 12.19
C ALA A 213 7.75 -20.87 12.68
N TYR A 214 8.00 -19.89 11.82
CA TYR A 214 8.78 -18.69 12.16
C TYR A 214 7.96 -17.49 11.70
N TYR A 215 7.84 -16.46 12.54
CA TYR A 215 7.16 -15.19 12.22
C TYR A 215 7.86 -14.36 11.12
N ASP A 216 8.61 -15.02 10.24
CA ASP A 216 9.34 -14.40 9.15
C ASP A 216 8.45 -14.34 7.90
N PHE A 217 8.14 -13.13 7.49
CA PHE A 217 7.37 -12.88 6.28
C PHE A 217 8.30 -12.74 5.08
N GLY A 218 8.00 -13.53 4.03
CA GLY A 218 8.67 -13.38 2.75
C GLY A 218 10.11 -13.91 2.72
N ARG A 219 11.00 -13.18 2.06
CA ARG A 219 12.41 -13.54 1.85
C ARG A 219 13.35 -12.54 2.55
N ILE A 220 14.58 -12.95 2.78
CA ILE A 220 15.63 -12.07 3.33
C ILE A 220 16.56 -11.65 2.18
N ASN A 221 16.85 -10.37 2.09
CA ASN A 221 17.92 -9.87 1.23
C ASN A 221 19.25 -10.06 1.97
N THR A 222 20.12 -10.93 1.45
CA THR A 222 21.43 -11.23 2.05
C THR A 222 22.57 -10.40 1.47
N GLU A 223 22.29 -9.48 0.55
CA GLU A 223 23.29 -8.66 -0.15
C GLU A 223 23.38 -7.21 0.37
N ILE A 224 22.90 -6.96 1.60
CA ILE A 224 22.98 -5.63 2.23
C ILE A 224 24.18 -5.57 3.17
#